data_e3cb2aa4e92b33bbc1a1ddc5b80ca825
#
_entry.id   e3cb2aa4e92b33bbc1a1ddc5b80ca825
#
_cell.length_a   1.000
_cell.length_b   1.000
_cell.length_c   1.000
_cell.angle_alpha   90.00
_cell.angle_beta   90.00
_cell.angle_gamma   90.00
#
_symmetry.space_group_name_H-M   'P 1'
#
loop_
_entity.id
_entity.type
_entity.pdbx_description
1 polymer ?
#
loop_
_entity_poly.entity_id
_entity_poly.type
_entity_poly.pdbx_seq_one_letter_code
_entity_poly.pdbx_strand_id
1 'polypeptide(L)'
;MKSILSGEHGAVLGELEMPKVMPNHVLVKIKACALNRADLNMLTGATHGFVGGLGFPVGMEWAGEIIEVGEDVQEWQVGNRVMGAGPGAFSEYTLGKADWIYPIPDSLSFEQAATLPVALQTTHDAIATNGQLQAEQSVLVVGASSAVGLMAMQVAKHLGAKQVIGTSTSAEKLAKLQEYGADHTVN
;
A
#
# COMPACT_ATOMS: atom_id res chain seq x y z
N MET A 1 -4.30 -4.34 -22.36
CA MET A 1 -3.21 -4.48 -21.36
C MET A 1 -3.35 -5.78 -20.61
N LYS A 2 -2.23 -6.39 -20.21
CA LYS A 2 -2.26 -7.60 -19.39
C LYS A 2 -2.60 -7.25 -17.94
N SER A 3 -3.35 -8.13 -17.28
CA SER A 3 -3.76 -8.01 -15.89
C SER A 3 -3.94 -9.38 -15.25
N ILE A 4 -3.69 -9.48 -13.95
CA ILE A 4 -4.09 -10.64 -13.16
C ILE A 4 -5.52 -10.41 -12.66
N LEU A 5 -6.41 -11.30 -13.03
CA LEU A 5 -7.81 -11.28 -12.65
C LEU A 5 -8.10 -12.37 -11.63
N SER A 6 -9.11 -12.14 -10.80
CA SER A 6 -9.68 -13.17 -9.94
C SER A 6 -10.45 -14.21 -10.78
N GLY A 7 -10.30 -15.48 -10.46
CA GLY A 7 -10.99 -16.58 -11.13
C GLY A 7 -11.58 -17.55 -10.12
N GLU A 8 -12.43 -18.48 -10.59
CA GLU A 8 -13.07 -19.49 -9.74
C GLU A 8 -12.06 -20.38 -8.97
N HIS A 9 -10.87 -20.56 -9.55
CA HIS A 9 -9.82 -21.39 -8.98
C HIS A 9 -8.52 -20.62 -8.66
N GLY A 10 -8.60 -19.31 -8.52
CA GLY A 10 -7.47 -18.43 -8.23
C GLY A 10 -7.13 -17.44 -9.35
N ALA A 11 -5.86 -17.05 -9.44
CA ALA A 11 -5.38 -16.07 -10.39
C ALA A 11 -5.50 -16.49 -11.85
N VAL A 12 -5.99 -15.61 -12.71
CA VAL A 12 -6.04 -15.81 -14.16
C VAL A 12 -5.34 -14.64 -14.84
N LEU A 13 -4.42 -14.91 -15.76
CA LEU A 13 -3.87 -13.88 -16.64
C LEU A 13 -4.91 -13.54 -17.70
N GLY A 14 -5.36 -12.29 -17.72
CA GLY A 14 -6.33 -11.78 -18.68
C GLY A 14 -5.83 -10.56 -19.44
N GLU A 15 -6.62 -10.15 -20.41
CA GLU A 15 -6.41 -8.92 -21.16
C GLU A 15 -7.60 -7.98 -20.92
N LEU A 16 -7.30 -6.74 -20.57
CA LEU A 16 -8.27 -5.65 -20.38
C LEU A 16 -8.01 -4.53 -21.37
N GLU A 17 -9.02 -3.73 -21.63
CA GLU A 17 -8.82 -2.47 -22.35
C GLU A 17 -7.95 -1.52 -21.51
N MET A 18 -7.18 -0.66 -22.21
CA MET A 18 -6.45 0.40 -21.55
C MET A 18 -7.44 1.37 -20.88
N PRO A 19 -7.30 1.68 -19.58
CA PRO A 19 -8.20 2.63 -18.94
C PRO A 19 -8.06 4.02 -19.57
N LYS A 20 -9.19 4.70 -19.76
CA LYS A 20 -9.22 6.08 -20.24
C LYS A 20 -9.02 7.02 -19.06
N VAL A 21 -8.15 8.01 -19.22
CA VAL A 21 -7.91 9.02 -18.19
C VAL A 21 -9.18 9.82 -17.94
N MET A 22 -9.50 10.00 -16.67
CA MET A 22 -10.58 10.86 -16.19
C MET A 22 -10.03 12.23 -15.80
N PRO A 23 -10.85 13.31 -15.78
CA PRO A 23 -10.37 14.68 -15.55
C PRO A 23 -9.45 14.85 -14.35
N ASN A 24 -9.74 14.22 -13.20
CA ASN A 24 -8.96 14.32 -11.95
C ASN A 24 -8.07 13.10 -11.67
N HIS A 25 -7.71 12.34 -12.71
CA HIS A 25 -6.86 11.15 -12.60
C HIS A 25 -5.61 11.26 -13.48
N VAL A 26 -4.66 10.41 -13.19
CA VAL A 26 -3.49 10.16 -14.03
C VAL A 26 -3.47 8.70 -14.47
N LEU A 27 -2.95 8.42 -15.67
CA LEU A 27 -2.66 7.07 -16.12
C LEU A 27 -1.21 6.75 -15.79
N VAL A 28 -1.01 5.67 -15.07
CA VAL A 28 0.29 5.23 -14.58
C VAL A 28 0.68 3.92 -15.25
N LYS A 29 1.88 3.87 -15.81
CA LYS A 29 2.55 2.63 -16.20
C LYS A 29 3.19 2.02 -14.98
N ILE A 30 2.65 0.90 -14.51
CA ILE A 30 3.14 0.20 -13.31
C ILE A 30 4.53 -0.38 -13.58
N LYS A 31 5.46 -0.15 -12.67
CA LYS A 31 6.83 -0.69 -12.67
C LYS A 31 7.02 -1.76 -11.60
N ALA A 32 6.31 -1.62 -10.48
CA ALA A 32 6.31 -2.57 -9.38
C ALA A 32 4.95 -2.55 -8.66
N CYS A 33 4.58 -3.67 -8.08
CA CYS A 33 3.44 -3.81 -7.18
C CYS A 33 3.85 -4.63 -5.95
N ALA A 34 3.16 -4.45 -4.83
CA ALA A 34 3.41 -5.24 -3.65
C ALA A 34 2.25 -6.22 -3.37
N LEU A 35 2.55 -7.28 -2.63
CA LEU A 35 1.62 -8.34 -2.29
C LEU A 35 1.04 -8.10 -0.90
N ASN A 36 -0.26 -8.16 -0.80
CA ASN A 36 -1.00 -8.03 0.44
C ASN A 36 -1.76 -9.33 0.77
N ARG A 37 -1.96 -9.62 2.06
CA ARG A 37 -2.74 -10.80 2.45
C ARG A 37 -4.18 -10.76 1.92
N ALA A 38 -4.75 -9.57 1.74
CA ALA A 38 -6.07 -9.38 1.17
C ALA A 38 -6.17 -9.84 -0.30
N ASP A 39 -5.08 -9.76 -1.06
CA ASP A 39 -5.04 -10.23 -2.45
C ASP A 39 -5.38 -11.72 -2.56
N LEU A 40 -4.97 -12.53 -1.58
CA LEU A 40 -5.29 -13.97 -1.54
C LEU A 40 -6.80 -14.23 -1.50
N ASN A 41 -7.55 -13.40 -0.78
CA ASN A 41 -9.01 -13.51 -0.75
C ASN A 41 -9.64 -13.00 -2.06
N MET A 42 -9.10 -11.89 -2.59
CA MET A 42 -9.60 -11.32 -3.85
C MET A 42 -9.38 -12.28 -5.04
N LEU A 43 -8.30 -13.07 -5.04
CA LEU A 43 -8.03 -14.06 -6.07
C LEU A 43 -9.13 -15.13 -6.24
N THR A 44 -9.91 -15.39 -5.21
CA THR A 44 -11.04 -16.33 -5.23
C THR A 44 -12.40 -15.63 -5.41
N GLY A 45 -12.40 -14.38 -5.83
CA GLY A 45 -13.60 -13.59 -6.07
C GLY A 45 -14.24 -12.96 -4.82
N ALA A 46 -13.57 -13.01 -3.66
CA ALA A 46 -14.02 -12.25 -2.50
C ALA A 46 -13.84 -10.75 -2.73
N THR A 47 -14.70 -9.95 -2.10
CA THR A 47 -14.58 -8.50 -2.13
C THR A 47 -13.77 -7.97 -0.95
N HIS A 48 -13.07 -6.87 -1.16
CA HIS A 48 -12.45 -6.06 -0.11
C HIS A 48 -13.00 -4.64 -0.21
N GLY A 49 -13.90 -4.28 0.69
CA GLY A 49 -14.70 -3.07 0.56
C GLY A 49 -15.55 -3.08 -0.72
N PHE A 50 -15.37 -2.10 -1.59
CA PHE A 50 -16.09 -1.97 -2.86
C PHE A 50 -15.36 -2.62 -4.05
N VAL A 51 -14.21 -3.26 -3.81
CA VAL A 51 -13.34 -3.82 -4.84
C VAL A 51 -13.36 -5.34 -4.75
N GLY A 52 -13.36 -6.00 -5.90
CA GLY A 52 -13.30 -7.45 -6.00
C GLY A 52 -14.50 -8.06 -6.72
N GLY A 53 -14.62 -9.37 -6.65
CA GLY A 53 -15.56 -10.17 -7.42
C GLY A 53 -14.83 -10.99 -8.48
N LEU A 54 -15.50 -11.99 -9.07
CA LEU A 54 -14.93 -12.81 -10.14
C LEU A 54 -14.70 -11.99 -11.40
N GLY A 55 -13.56 -12.20 -12.04
CA GLY A 55 -13.13 -11.46 -13.23
C GLY A 55 -12.58 -10.06 -12.93
N PHE A 56 -12.47 -9.66 -11.67
CA PHE A 56 -11.94 -8.34 -11.31
C PHE A 56 -10.41 -8.34 -11.29
N PRO A 57 -9.75 -7.22 -11.70
CA PRO A 57 -8.31 -7.09 -11.58
C PRO A 57 -7.86 -7.03 -10.12
N VAL A 58 -6.86 -7.83 -9.77
CA VAL A 58 -6.35 -7.98 -8.41
C VAL A 58 -5.16 -7.05 -8.16
N GLY A 59 -4.80 -6.90 -6.90
CA GLY A 59 -3.70 -6.06 -6.43
C GLY A 59 -4.21 -4.75 -5.84
N MET A 60 -3.54 -4.29 -4.79
CA MET A 60 -4.00 -3.17 -3.96
C MET A 60 -3.04 -1.98 -3.95
N GLU A 61 -1.78 -2.15 -4.31
CA GLU A 61 -0.78 -1.07 -4.28
C GLU A 61 0.28 -1.24 -5.36
N TRP A 62 0.77 -0.11 -5.81
CA TRP A 62 1.66 -0.03 -6.97
C TRP A 62 2.61 1.16 -6.87
N ALA A 63 3.68 1.10 -7.66
CA ALA A 63 4.56 2.21 -7.98
C ALA A 63 4.82 2.24 -9.49
N GLY A 64 4.91 3.42 -10.08
CA GLY A 64 5.07 3.55 -11.52
C GLY A 64 5.35 4.96 -11.96
N GLU A 65 5.19 5.17 -13.26
CA GLU A 65 5.48 6.42 -13.95
C GLU A 65 4.19 6.92 -14.63
N ILE A 66 3.88 8.19 -14.45
CA ILE A 66 2.74 8.85 -15.10
C ILE A 66 3.01 8.93 -16.61
N ILE A 67 2.07 8.44 -17.42
CA ILE A 67 2.14 8.49 -18.89
C ILE A 67 1.07 9.37 -19.53
N GLU A 68 0.01 9.70 -18.77
CA GLU A 68 -1.04 10.62 -19.20
C GLU A 68 -1.66 11.30 -17.98
N VAL A 69 -2.11 12.56 -18.15
CA VAL A 69 -2.64 13.39 -17.08
C VAL A 69 -4.02 13.90 -17.49
N GLY A 70 -5.00 13.82 -16.59
CA GLY A 70 -6.34 14.37 -16.79
C GLY A 70 -6.36 15.90 -16.81
N GLU A 71 -7.38 16.47 -17.44
CA GLU A 71 -7.46 17.91 -17.70
C GLU A 71 -7.55 18.81 -16.44
N ASP A 72 -8.03 18.26 -15.33
CA ASP A 72 -8.14 18.98 -14.05
C ASP A 72 -6.90 18.81 -13.14
N VAL A 73 -5.93 17.99 -13.52
CA VAL A 73 -4.74 17.70 -12.73
C VAL A 73 -3.67 18.75 -13.00
N GLN A 74 -3.22 19.46 -11.98
CA GLN A 74 -2.21 20.53 -12.08
C GLN A 74 -0.89 20.19 -11.41
N GLU A 75 -0.91 19.36 -10.37
CA GLU A 75 0.25 19.04 -9.52
C GLU A 75 1.14 17.92 -10.09
N TRP A 76 0.66 17.21 -11.12
CA TRP A 76 1.37 16.10 -11.73
C TRP A 76 1.66 16.31 -13.22
N GLN A 77 2.72 15.69 -13.70
CA GLN A 77 3.09 15.71 -15.11
C GLN A 77 3.58 14.34 -15.59
N VAL A 78 3.51 14.11 -16.91
CA VAL A 78 4.08 12.91 -17.54
C VAL A 78 5.55 12.76 -17.16
N GLY A 79 5.95 11.52 -16.83
CA GLY A 79 7.29 11.19 -16.36
C GLY A 79 7.46 11.26 -14.84
N ASN A 80 6.50 11.80 -14.06
CA ASN A 80 6.61 11.76 -12.61
C ASN A 80 6.56 10.32 -12.10
N ARG A 81 7.43 10.03 -11.14
CA ARG A 81 7.48 8.76 -10.41
C ARG A 81 6.51 8.83 -9.24
N VAL A 82 5.53 7.95 -9.23
CA VAL A 82 4.45 7.97 -8.24
C VAL A 82 4.15 6.59 -7.68
N MET A 83 3.64 6.55 -6.45
CA MET A 83 3.11 5.36 -5.79
C MET A 83 1.69 5.63 -5.30
N GLY A 84 0.88 4.59 -5.21
CA GLY A 84 -0.49 4.72 -4.75
C GLY A 84 -1.13 3.39 -4.36
N ALA A 85 -2.25 3.49 -3.67
CA ALA A 85 -3.12 2.36 -3.37
C ALA A 85 -4.39 2.45 -4.24
N GLY A 86 -4.82 1.31 -4.74
CA GLY A 86 -6.01 1.21 -5.56
C GLY A 86 -6.15 -0.16 -6.23
N PRO A 87 -7.32 -0.48 -6.78
CA PRO A 87 -7.58 -1.78 -7.39
C PRO A 87 -6.78 -1.99 -8.68
N GLY A 88 -6.47 -3.27 -8.96
CA GLY A 88 -5.85 -3.64 -10.22
C GLY A 88 -4.34 -3.39 -10.29
N ALA A 89 -3.65 -3.35 -9.16
CA ALA A 89 -2.21 -3.14 -9.10
C ALA A 89 -1.41 -4.24 -9.82
N PHE A 90 -1.98 -5.43 -10.03
CA PHE A 90 -1.32 -6.50 -10.81
C PHE A 90 -1.65 -6.41 -12.30
N SER A 91 -1.63 -5.19 -12.84
CA SER A 91 -1.83 -4.86 -14.25
C SER A 91 -0.63 -4.08 -14.79
N GLU A 92 -0.54 -3.95 -16.12
CA GLU A 92 0.51 -3.13 -16.74
C GLU A 92 0.28 -1.62 -16.52
N TYR A 93 -0.99 -1.21 -16.38
CA TYR A 93 -1.40 0.20 -16.18
C TYR A 93 -2.53 0.29 -15.19
N THR A 94 -2.62 1.43 -14.51
CA THR A 94 -3.71 1.76 -13.59
C THR A 94 -4.04 3.24 -13.64
N LEU A 95 -5.23 3.61 -13.17
CA LEU A 95 -5.59 5.00 -12.90
C LEU A 95 -5.28 5.33 -11.44
N GLY A 96 -4.55 6.42 -11.22
CA GLY A 96 -4.39 7.04 -9.92
C GLY A 96 -5.24 8.30 -9.81
N LYS A 97 -6.05 8.44 -8.75
CA LYS A 97 -6.67 9.73 -8.46
C LYS A 97 -5.60 10.70 -7.98
N ALA A 98 -5.52 11.88 -8.57
CA ALA A 98 -4.44 12.83 -8.36
C ALA A 98 -4.18 13.14 -6.88
N ASP A 99 -5.24 13.34 -6.08
CA ASP A 99 -5.17 13.62 -4.63
C ASP A 99 -4.73 12.41 -3.77
N TRP A 100 -4.69 11.20 -4.32
CA TRP A 100 -4.48 9.95 -3.55
C TRP A 100 -3.20 9.22 -3.93
N ILE A 101 -2.36 9.85 -4.73
CA ILE A 101 -1.05 9.33 -5.10
C ILE A 101 0.05 10.16 -4.46
N TYR A 102 1.22 9.57 -4.32
CA TYR A 102 2.36 10.18 -3.65
C TYR A 102 3.58 10.19 -4.55
N PRO A 103 4.43 11.23 -4.49
CA PRO A 103 5.69 11.22 -5.21
C PRO A 103 6.63 10.17 -4.61
N ILE A 104 7.41 9.53 -5.47
CA ILE A 104 8.47 8.61 -5.03
C ILE A 104 9.76 9.43 -4.86
N PRO A 105 10.35 9.47 -3.64
CA PRO A 105 11.65 10.09 -3.44
C PRO A 105 12.74 9.45 -4.33
N ASP A 106 13.70 10.23 -4.78
CA ASP A 106 14.78 9.75 -5.66
C ASP A 106 15.60 8.61 -5.05
N SER A 107 15.68 8.57 -3.73
CA SER A 107 16.39 7.52 -2.98
C SER A 107 15.69 6.16 -2.98
N LEU A 108 14.42 6.07 -3.41
CA LEU A 108 13.65 4.82 -3.42
C LEU A 108 13.53 4.27 -4.84
N SER A 109 13.70 2.95 -4.98
CA SER A 109 13.33 2.23 -6.20
C SER A 109 11.80 2.09 -6.31
N PHE A 110 11.28 1.71 -7.49
CA PHE A 110 9.87 1.41 -7.65
C PHE A 110 9.43 0.23 -6.77
N GLU A 111 10.28 -0.79 -6.63
CA GLU A 111 10.00 -1.96 -5.80
C GLU A 111 9.87 -1.59 -4.32
N GLN A 112 10.76 -0.74 -3.81
CA GLN A 112 10.67 -0.23 -2.45
C GLN A 112 9.42 0.64 -2.26
N ALA A 113 9.18 1.57 -3.19
CA ALA A 113 8.03 2.47 -3.12
C ALA A 113 6.68 1.74 -3.18
N ALA A 114 6.57 0.67 -3.98
CA ALA A 114 5.33 -0.10 -4.10
C ALA A 114 4.88 -0.76 -2.78
N THR A 115 5.78 -0.97 -1.82
CA THR A 115 5.44 -1.59 -0.52
C THR A 115 4.91 -0.61 0.53
N LEU A 116 4.86 0.68 0.23
CA LEU A 116 4.55 1.72 1.21
C LEU A 116 3.07 2.11 1.30
N PRO A 117 2.33 2.28 0.18
CA PRO A 117 1.05 2.98 0.20
C PRO A 117 0.03 2.39 1.16
N VAL A 118 -0.25 1.09 1.07
CA VAL A 118 -1.26 0.42 1.93
C VAL A 118 -0.83 0.43 3.39
N ALA A 119 0.43 0.12 3.68
CA ALA A 119 0.93 0.08 5.04
C ALA A 119 0.94 1.46 5.68
N LEU A 120 1.41 2.50 4.98
CA LEU A 120 1.42 3.89 5.47
C LEU A 120 0.02 4.43 5.72
N GLN A 121 -0.90 4.30 4.75
CA GLN A 121 -2.27 4.77 4.90
C GLN A 121 -2.98 4.08 6.06
N THR A 122 -2.88 2.75 6.14
CA THR A 122 -3.51 1.95 7.19
C THR A 122 -2.99 2.33 8.58
N THR A 123 -1.68 2.48 8.72
CA THR A 123 -1.09 2.77 10.03
C THR A 123 -1.26 4.22 10.44
N HIS A 124 -1.16 5.16 9.49
CA HIS A 124 -1.44 6.57 9.77
C HIS A 124 -2.90 6.75 10.19
N ASP A 125 -3.83 6.15 9.48
CA ASP A 125 -5.26 6.24 9.81
C ASP A 125 -5.54 5.62 11.20
N ALA A 126 -4.98 4.45 11.48
CA ALA A 126 -5.16 3.79 12.78
C ALA A 126 -4.55 4.58 13.94
N ILE A 127 -3.36 5.15 13.77
CA ILE A 127 -2.59 5.75 14.88
C ILE A 127 -2.89 7.25 15.02
N ALA A 128 -2.88 7.99 13.90
CA ALA A 128 -3.08 9.45 13.92
C ALA A 128 -4.55 9.83 13.86
N THR A 129 -5.29 9.35 12.84
CA THR A 129 -6.67 9.81 12.58
C THR A 129 -7.64 9.25 13.61
N ASN A 130 -7.68 7.92 13.76
CA ASN A 130 -8.63 7.25 14.67
C ASN A 130 -8.07 7.11 16.10
N GLY A 131 -6.80 6.74 16.22
CA GLY A 131 -6.12 6.56 17.51
C GLY A 131 -5.77 7.87 18.19
N GLN A 132 -5.68 8.96 17.43
CA GLN A 132 -5.37 10.31 17.94
C GLN A 132 -4.16 10.32 18.90
N LEU A 133 -3.12 9.56 18.53
CA LEU A 133 -1.91 9.44 19.34
C LEU A 133 -1.38 10.83 19.71
N GLN A 134 -1.21 11.05 21.02
CA GLN A 134 -0.55 12.22 21.55
C GLN A 134 0.91 11.91 21.90
N ALA A 135 1.77 12.92 21.81
CA ALA A 135 3.14 12.80 22.30
C ALA A 135 3.17 12.30 23.76
N GLU A 136 4.21 11.57 24.13
CA GLU A 136 4.40 10.94 25.44
C GLU A 136 3.47 9.75 25.76
N GLN A 137 2.53 9.38 24.90
CA GLN A 137 1.76 8.15 25.06
C GLN A 137 2.55 6.91 24.61
N SER A 138 2.14 5.75 25.08
CA SER A 138 2.71 4.45 24.69
C SER A 138 1.79 3.75 23.69
N VAL A 139 2.40 3.05 22.72
CA VAL A 139 1.68 2.30 21.69
C VAL A 139 2.05 0.82 21.78
N LEU A 140 1.04 -0.04 21.83
CA LEU A 140 1.20 -1.50 21.69
C LEU A 140 0.81 -1.92 20.29
N VAL A 141 1.76 -2.52 19.58
CA VAL A 141 1.55 -3.06 18.23
C VAL A 141 1.48 -4.58 18.29
N VAL A 142 0.27 -5.13 18.14
CA VAL A 142 0.03 -6.58 18.09
C VAL A 142 0.34 -7.09 16.69
N GLY A 143 1.13 -8.19 16.61
CA GLY A 143 1.59 -8.70 15.31
C GLY A 143 2.61 -7.79 14.62
N ALA A 144 3.48 -7.16 15.41
CA ALA A 144 4.46 -6.16 14.99
C ALA A 144 5.44 -6.65 13.90
N SER A 145 5.60 -7.95 13.72
CA SER A 145 6.45 -8.54 12.68
C SER A 145 5.78 -8.66 11.30
N SER A 146 4.54 -8.21 11.14
CA SER A 146 3.89 -8.06 9.83
C SER A 146 4.34 -6.76 9.14
N ALA A 147 4.15 -6.63 7.82
CA ALA A 147 4.47 -5.41 7.08
C ALA A 147 3.79 -4.17 7.70
N VAL A 148 2.49 -4.27 7.98
CA VAL A 148 1.72 -3.20 8.65
C VAL A 148 2.25 -2.94 10.06
N GLY A 149 2.61 -3.99 10.82
CA GLY A 149 3.17 -3.84 12.17
C GLY A 149 4.52 -3.13 12.19
N LEU A 150 5.43 -3.50 11.26
CA LEU A 150 6.72 -2.82 11.10
C LEU A 150 6.54 -1.33 10.76
N MET A 151 5.58 -1.00 9.90
CA MET A 151 5.24 0.38 9.56
C MET A 151 4.62 1.11 10.74
N ALA A 152 3.70 0.45 11.47
CA ALA A 152 3.02 1.05 12.64
C ALA A 152 4.02 1.51 13.72
N MET A 153 5.05 0.72 13.99
CA MET A 153 6.07 1.09 14.96
C MET A 153 6.83 2.35 14.54
N GLN A 154 7.22 2.43 13.26
CA GLN A 154 7.92 3.59 12.72
C GLN A 154 7.04 4.84 12.71
N VAL A 155 5.78 4.71 12.28
CA VAL A 155 4.79 5.82 12.29
C VAL A 155 4.55 6.29 13.73
N ALA A 156 4.36 5.39 14.70
CA ALA A 156 4.17 5.76 16.10
C ALA A 156 5.37 6.54 16.66
N LYS A 157 6.60 6.11 16.34
CA LYS A 157 7.82 6.83 16.72
C LYS A 157 7.88 8.21 16.08
N HIS A 158 7.60 8.30 14.79
CA HIS A 158 7.59 9.58 14.08
C HIS A 158 6.57 10.57 14.65
N LEU A 159 5.42 10.08 15.11
CA LEU A 159 4.38 10.87 15.77
C LEU A 159 4.66 11.19 17.24
N GLY A 160 5.82 10.79 17.79
CA GLY A 160 6.24 11.16 19.14
C GLY A 160 5.77 10.21 20.23
N ALA A 161 5.46 8.95 19.91
CA ALA A 161 5.19 7.96 20.96
C ALA A 161 6.37 7.84 21.92
N LYS A 162 6.09 7.88 23.22
CA LYS A 162 7.10 7.74 24.28
C LYS A 162 7.68 6.33 24.29
N GLN A 163 6.82 5.33 24.15
CA GLN A 163 7.20 3.93 24.09
C GLN A 163 6.41 3.21 22.99
N VAL A 164 7.10 2.37 22.23
CA VAL A 164 6.50 1.45 21.26
C VAL A 164 6.81 0.03 21.67
N ILE A 165 5.76 -0.76 21.92
CA ILE A 165 5.85 -2.15 22.35
C ILE A 165 5.37 -3.02 21.19
N GLY A 166 6.25 -3.90 20.69
CA GLY A 166 5.92 -4.81 19.60
C GLY A 166 5.69 -6.24 20.08
N THR A 167 4.66 -6.93 19.57
CA THR A 167 4.46 -8.35 19.87
C THR A 167 4.66 -9.22 18.64
N SER A 168 5.16 -10.44 18.84
CA SER A 168 5.22 -11.48 17.81
C SER A 168 5.36 -12.85 18.46
N THR A 169 4.74 -13.86 17.87
CA THR A 169 4.88 -15.27 18.31
C THR A 169 6.19 -15.93 17.84
N SER A 170 7.03 -15.22 17.09
CA SER A 170 8.32 -15.71 16.59
C SER A 170 9.46 -14.99 17.32
N ALA A 171 10.23 -15.74 18.11
CA ALA A 171 11.39 -15.20 18.83
C ALA A 171 12.45 -14.62 17.88
N GLU A 172 12.67 -15.25 16.71
CA GLU A 172 13.58 -14.74 15.67
C GLU A 172 13.15 -13.37 15.14
N LYS A 173 11.85 -13.19 14.87
CA LYS A 173 11.32 -11.92 14.38
C LYS A 173 11.31 -10.85 15.48
N LEU A 174 11.02 -11.23 16.74
CA LEU A 174 11.07 -10.31 17.88
C LEU A 174 12.43 -9.62 18.01
N ALA A 175 13.52 -10.38 17.84
CA ALA A 175 14.88 -9.86 17.93
C ALA A 175 15.19 -8.71 16.96
N LYS A 176 14.45 -8.62 15.85
CA LYS A 176 14.63 -7.59 14.81
C LYS A 176 13.72 -6.37 14.97
N LEU A 177 12.69 -6.43 15.83
CA LEU A 177 11.70 -5.35 15.93
C LEU A 177 12.29 -4.03 16.44
N GLN A 178 13.37 -4.07 17.21
CA GLN A 178 14.07 -2.86 17.67
C GLN A 178 14.64 -2.04 16.51
N GLU A 179 15.08 -2.69 15.42
CA GLU A 179 15.58 -2.02 14.20
C GLU A 179 14.46 -1.21 13.51
N TYR A 180 13.19 -1.55 13.80
CA TYR A 180 11.99 -0.92 13.24
C TYR A 180 11.25 -0.02 14.25
N GLY A 181 11.89 0.33 15.37
CA GLY A 181 11.37 1.31 16.31
C GLY A 181 10.67 0.75 17.55
N ALA A 182 10.72 -0.57 17.83
CA ALA A 182 10.24 -1.10 19.10
C ALA A 182 11.22 -0.75 20.23
N ASP A 183 10.72 -0.18 21.33
CA ASP A 183 11.48 0.00 22.56
C ASP A 183 11.47 -1.30 23.40
N HIS A 184 10.34 -2.00 23.36
CA HIS A 184 10.14 -3.27 24.06
C HIS A 184 9.47 -4.29 23.15
N THR A 185 9.76 -5.56 23.38
CA THR A 185 9.17 -6.68 22.64
C THR A 185 8.58 -7.70 23.62
N VAL A 186 7.44 -8.28 23.23
CA VAL A 186 6.72 -9.30 24.01
C VAL A 186 6.34 -10.46 23.07
N ASN A 187 6.56 -11.69 23.54
CA ASN A 187 6.14 -12.91 22.85
C ASN A 187 4.70 -13.27 23.21
#